data_50679246c81a500ef18e737419176ab4
#
_entry.id   50679246c81a500ef18e737419176ab4
#
_cell.length_a   1.000
_cell.length_b   1.000
_cell.length_c   1.000
_cell.angle_alpha   90.00
_cell.angle_beta   90.00
_cell.angle_gamma   90.00
#
_symmetry.space_group_name_H-M   'P 1'
#
loop_
_entity.id
_entity.type
_entity.pdbx_description
1 polymer ?
#
loop_
_entity_poly.entity_id
_entity_poly.type
_entity_poly.pdbx_seq_one_letter_code
_entity_poly.pdbx_strand_id
1 'polypeptide(L)'
;KSSAASDVYKRQIIMARREKQPVHKVVMTEGKRNIVHQLLEEYDIQTAEDIQEALKDLLGSTLKEMMEAEMDEHLGYGRSERSDSDDYRNGYKPKRINSSFGSMDIQVPQDRKSTFEPQVVRKRQKDISGIDQKIISMYAKGMTTRQISDTLMDIYGFEASEGFISDVTDKILPQIEDWQNRPLDDVYPILYIDAIHYSVRDNGVIRKLAAYVILGINTEGKKEVLTITIGDNESAKYWLSVLNELKNRGVKDILIICADGLTGIKEAISAAFPKTEYQRCIAVSYTHLTLPTT
;
A
#
# COMPACT_ATOMS: atom_id res chain seq x y z
N LYS A 1 5.15 -7.63 -24.28
CA LYS A 1 6.21 -8.44 -23.62
C LYS A 1 6.82 -7.78 -22.38
N SER A 2 6.11 -6.82 -21.75
CA SER A 2 6.56 -6.16 -20.51
C SER A 2 6.06 -6.85 -19.23
N SER A 3 5.47 -8.05 -19.32
CA SER A 3 4.81 -8.67 -18.17
C SER A 3 5.78 -9.28 -17.14
N ALA A 4 6.94 -9.78 -17.56
CA ALA A 4 7.83 -10.52 -16.68
C ALA A 4 8.54 -9.66 -15.63
N ALA A 5 9.07 -8.48 -15.99
CA ALA A 5 9.74 -7.58 -15.03
C ALA A 5 8.72 -6.94 -14.07
N SER A 6 7.55 -6.54 -14.58
CA SER A 6 6.42 -6.08 -13.78
C SER A 6 5.92 -7.16 -12.81
N ASP A 7 5.91 -8.44 -13.22
CA ASP A 7 5.49 -9.57 -12.38
C ASP A 7 6.53 -9.91 -11.30
N VAL A 8 7.83 -9.78 -11.59
CA VAL A 8 8.89 -9.96 -10.59
C VAL A 8 8.83 -8.86 -9.54
N TYR A 9 8.67 -7.60 -9.95
CA TYR A 9 8.49 -6.45 -9.06
C TYR A 9 7.22 -6.59 -8.18
N LYS A 10 6.10 -6.97 -8.79
CA LYS A 10 4.84 -7.22 -8.08
C LYS A 10 4.94 -8.38 -7.10
N ARG A 11 5.63 -9.47 -7.47
CA ARG A 11 5.78 -10.65 -6.61
C ARG A 11 6.72 -10.41 -5.43
N GLN A 12 7.76 -9.62 -5.54
CA GLN A 12 8.71 -9.37 -4.44
C GLN A 12 8.17 -8.37 -3.40
N ILE A 13 7.44 -7.34 -3.80
CA ILE A 13 6.72 -6.46 -2.84
C ILE A 13 5.61 -7.23 -2.11
N ILE A 14 4.99 -8.23 -2.79
CA ILE A 14 3.92 -9.06 -2.21
C ILE A 14 4.46 -10.26 -1.42
N MET A 15 5.69 -10.72 -1.69
CA MET A 15 6.33 -11.86 -1.02
C MET A 15 7.12 -11.51 0.26
N ALA A 16 7.04 -10.29 0.79
CA ALA A 16 7.18 -10.13 2.22
C ALA A 16 6.13 -11.09 2.84
N ARG A 17 6.62 -12.24 3.27
CA ARG A 17 5.91 -13.42 3.77
C ARG A 17 4.59 -13.01 4.42
N ARG A 18 3.48 -13.15 3.70
CA ARG A 18 2.16 -13.10 4.32
C ARG A 18 2.18 -14.21 5.37
N GLU A 19 2.39 -13.86 6.63
CA GLU A 19 2.01 -14.76 7.72
C GLU A 19 0.56 -15.12 7.46
N LYS A 20 0.31 -16.42 7.26
CA LYS A 20 -1.07 -16.90 7.12
C LYS A 20 -1.76 -16.51 8.41
N GLN A 21 -2.59 -15.47 8.37
CA GLN A 21 -3.42 -15.16 9.52
C GLN A 21 -4.21 -16.43 9.87
N PRO A 22 -4.23 -16.81 11.14
CA PRO A 22 -4.96 -18.00 11.55
C PRO A 22 -6.42 -17.86 11.13
N VAL A 23 -6.97 -18.90 10.49
CA VAL A 23 -8.37 -18.91 10.08
C VAL A 23 -9.21 -18.74 11.35
N HIS A 24 -10.04 -17.69 11.37
CA HIS A 24 -10.95 -17.45 12.50
C HIS A 24 -11.92 -18.62 12.63
N LYS A 25 -11.84 -19.34 13.74
CA LYS A 25 -12.79 -20.41 14.05
C LYS A 25 -13.97 -19.79 14.80
N VAL A 26 -15.17 -19.95 14.24
CA VAL A 26 -16.40 -19.49 14.89
C VAL A 26 -16.68 -20.38 16.11
N VAL A 27 -16.54 -19.81 17.31
CA VAL A 27 -16.95 -20.46 18.56
C VAL A 27 -18.30 -19.89 18.97
N MET A 28 -19.33 -20.73 18.89
CA MET A 28 -20.70 -20.35 19.24
C MET A 28 -20.92 -20.59 20.74
N THR A 29 -20.95 -19.51 21.50
CA THR A 29 -21.35 -19.53 22.92
C THR A 29 -22.87 -19.31 23.03
N GLU A 30 -23.48 -19.63 24.18
CA GLU A 30 -24.90 -19.41 24.42
C GLU A 30 -25.30 -17.94 24.27
N GLY A 31 -24.48 -16.99 24.79
CA GLY A 31 -24.68 -15.57 24.62
C GLY A 31 -24.64 -15.14 23.16
N LYS A 32 -23.70 -15.63 22.35
CA LYS A 32 -23.64 -15.35 20.92
C LYS A 32 -24.85 -15.90 20.18
N ARG A 33 -25.34 -17.09 20.58
CA ARG A 33 -26.55 -17.66 19.99
C ARG A 33 -27.77 -16.78 20.24
N ASN A 34 -27.93 -16.27 21.46
CA ASN A 34 -29.01 -15.37 21.81
C ASN A 34 -28.95 -14.07 20.99
N ILE A 35 -27.76 -13.48 20.83
CA ILE A 35 -27.57 -12.29 19.99
C ILE A 35 -27.97 -12.58 18.54
N VAL A 36 -27.56 -13.72 17.98
CA VAL A 36 -27.94 -14.10 16.61
C VAL A 36 -29.44 -14.30 16.47
N HIS A 37 -30.11 -14.91 17.46
CA HIS A 37 -31.58 -15.05 17.43
C HIS A 37 -32.28 -13.71 17.48
N GLN A 38 -31.86 -12.82 18.36
CA GLN A 38 -32.42 -11.45 18.43
C GLN A 38 -32.21 -10.68 17.13
N LEU A 39 -31.03 -10.83 16.50
CA LEU A 39 -30.75 -10.21 15.21
C LEU A 39 -31.70 -10.70 14.11
N LEU A 40 -31.94 -12.02 14.06
CA LEU A 40 -32.85 -12.62 13.08
C LEU A 40 -34.33 -12.24 13.35
N GLU A 41 -34.69 -11.99 14.59
CA GLU A 41 -36.04 -11.51 14.96
C GLU A 41 -36.28 -10.03 14.65
N GLU A 42 -35.25 -9.19 14.86
CA GLU A 42 -35.34 -7.75 14.66
C GLU A 42 -35.23 -7.34 13.18
N TYR A 43 -34.40 -8.05 12.42
CA TYR A 43 -34.20 -7.82 11.00
C TYR A 43 -34.78 -8.96 10.18
N ASP A 44 -35.61 -8.67 9.18
CA ASP A 44 -36.15 -9.69 8.25
C ASP A 44 -35.06 -10.15 7.28
N ILE A 45 -34.12 -10.95 7.79
CA ILE A 45 -32.92 -11.41 7.07
C ILE A 45 -33.27 -12.60 6.18
N GLN A 46 -33.23 -12.38 4.86
CA GLN A 46 -33.49 -13.40 3.84
C GLN A 46 -32.27 -13.59 2.91
N THR A 47 -31.44 -12.55 2.76
CA THR A 47 -30.30 -12.53 1.83
C THR A 47 -28.97 -12.19 2.53
N ALA A 48 -27.86 -12.36 1.84
CA ALA A 48 -26.56 -11.95 2.33
C ALA A 48 -26.43 -10.43 2.44
N GLU A 49 -27.14 -9.69 1.59
CA GLU A 49 -27.23 -8.24 1.61
C GLU A 49 -27.94 -7.75 2.87
N ASP A 50 -29.04 -8.41 3.29
CA ASP A 50 -29.75 -8.08 4.54
C ASP A 50 -28.85 -8.28 5.76
N ILE A 51 -28.02 -9.33 5.76
CA ILE A 51 -26.99 -9.52 6.80
C ILE A 51 -26.01 -8.36 6.85
N GLN A 52 -25.54 -7.89 5.69
CA GLN A 52 -24.60 -6.76 5.63
C GLN A 52 -25.24 -5.48 6.16
N GLU A 53 -26.51 -5.23 5.84
CA GLU A 53 -27.25 -4.05 6.30
C GLU A 53 -27.47 -4.09 7.81
N ALA A 54 -27.90 -5.24 8.35
CA ALA A 54 -28.04 -5.44 9.78
C ALA A 54 -26.70 -5.26 10.53
N LEU A 55 -25.61 -5.81 10.01
CA LEU A 55 -24.26 -5.63 10.59
C LEU A 55 -23.78 -4.17 10.51
N LYS A 56 -24.15 -3.45 9.46
CA LYS A 56 -23.84 -2.03 9.29
C LYS A 56 -24.55 -1.18 10.35
N ASP A 57 -25.84 -1.44 10.59
CA ASP A 57 -26.63 -0.77 11.63
C ASP A 57 -26.11 -1.06 13.03
N LEU A 58 -25.79 -2.33 13.32
CA LEU A 58 -25.20 -2.73 14.58
C LEU A 58 -23.84 -2.07 14.81
N LEU A 59 -23.00 -2.01 13.76
CA LEU A 59 -21.71 -1.33 13.85
C LEU A 59 -21.89 0.17 14.16
N GLY A 60 -22.80 0.85 13.47
CA GLY A 60 -23.11 2.26 13.69
C GLY A 60 -23.61 2.54 15.09
N SER A 61 -24.53 1.70 15.59
CA SER A 61 -25.07 1.77 16.95
C SER A 61 -23.99 1.50 18.01
N THR A 62 -23.17 0.48 17.81
CA THR A 62 -22.06 0.15 18.73
C THR A 62 -21.06 1.30 18.81
N LEU A 63 -20.67 1.87 17.67
CA LEU A 63 -19.74 3.02 17.64
C LEU A 63 -20.31 4.23 18.39
N LYS A 64 -21.62 4.48 18.24
CA LYS A 64 -22.30 5.55 18.97
C LYS A 64 -22.22 5.33 20.48
N GLU A 65 -22.59 4.15 20.96
CA GLU A 65 -22.55 3.82 22.40
C GLU A 65 -21.11 3.89 22.97
N MET A 66 -20.12 3.43 22.20
CA MET A 66 -18.72 3.56 22.62
C MET A 66 -18.27 5.03 22.74
N MET A 67 -18.65 5.88 21.77
CA MET A 67 -18.33 7.31 21.83
C MET A 67 -19.11 8.02 22.98
N GLU A 68 -20.32 7.56 23.31
CA GLU A 68 -21.04 8.05 24.49
C GLU A 68 -20.32 7.70 25.80
N ALA A 69 -19.82 6.47 25.91
CA ALA A 69 -19.03 6.06 27.05
C ALA A 69 -17.73 6.87 27.19
N GLU A 70 -17.01 7.12 26.06
CA GLU A 70 -15.86 8.01 26.06
C GLU A 70 -16.20 9.45 26.47
N MET A 71 -17.39 9.94 26.06
CA MET A 71 -17.89 11.26 26.47
C MET A 71 -18.21 11.32 27.95
N ASP A 72 -18.81 10.27 28.53
CA ASP A 72 -19.07 10.16 29.97
C ASP A 72 -17.76 10.23 30.77
N GLU A 73 -16.74 9.50 30.31
CA GLU A 73 -15.42 9.53 30.91
C GLU A 73 -14.75 10.90 30.79
N HIS A 74 -14.86 11.55 29.63
CA HIS A 74 -14.30 12.87 29.36
C HIS A 74 -14.92 13.95 30.23
N LEU A 75 -16.24 13.95 30.40
CA LEU A 75 -16.98 14.94 31.19
C LEU A 75 -16.99 14.63 32.69
N GLY A 76 -16.72 13.36 33.07
CA GLY A 76 -16.74 12.90 34.47
C GLY A 76 -18.16 12.68 35.05
N TYR A 77 -19.18 12.63 34.18
CA TYR A 77 -20.57 12.34 34.59
C TYR A 77 -21.36 11.66 33.45
N GLY A 78 -22.33 10.84 33.84
CA GLY A 78 -23.17 10.09 32.91
C GLY A 78 -24.26 10.93 32.25
N ARG A 79 -24.88 10.41 31.18
CA ARG A 79 -25.82 11.12 30.32
C ARG A 79 -27.03 11.72 31.07
N SER A 80 -27.46 11.10 32.18
CA SER A 80 -28.63 11.50 32.96
C SER A 80 -28.28 12.14 34.29
N GLU A 81 -27.01 12.38 34.53
CA GLU A 81 -26.54 12.95 35.81
C GLU A 81 -26.44 14.48 35.73
N ARG A 82 -26.71 15.14 36.86
CA ARG A 82 -26.45 16.57 37.03
C ARG A 82 -24.99 16.72 37.54
N SER A 83 -24.25 17.58 36.90
CA SER A 83 -22.89 17.92 37.29
C SER A 83 -22.72 19.43 37.47
N ASP A 84 -21.89 19.82 38.37
CA ASP A 84 -21.40 21.22 38.52
C ASP A 84 -20.24 21.53 37.59
N SER A 85 -20.00 20.65 36.57
CA SER A 85 -18.97 20.86 35.55
C SER A 85 -19.28 22.10 34.72
N ASP A 86 -18.26 22.84 34.35
CA ASP A 86 -18.35 23.98 33.43
C ASP A 86 -18.37 23.57 31.94
N ASP A 87 -18.29 22.25 31.67
CA ASP A 87 -18.44 21.65 30.34
C ASP A 87 -19.63 20.68 30.29
N TYR A 88 -20.40 20.75 29.20
CA TYR A 88 -21.63 20.00 29.03
C TYR A 88 -21.70 19.37 27.65
N ARG A 89 -22.54 18.34 27.51
CA ARG A 89 -22.89 17.78 26.20
C ARG A 89 -23.55 18.85 25.33
N ASN A 90 -23.11 18.94 24.08
CA ASN A 90 -23.58 19.92 23.11
C ASN A 90 -24.15 19.26 21.83
N GLY A 91 -24.93 18.20 22.02
CA GLY A 91 -25.54 17.48 20.91
C GLY A 91 -24.58 16.62 20.12
N TYR A 92 -24.90 16.40 18.84
CA TYR A 92 -24.19 15.51 17.95
C TYR A 92 -23.84 16.20 16.64
N LYS A 93 -22.73 15.77 16.05
CA LYS A 93 -22.33 16.17 14.71
C LYS A 93 -22.39 14.96 13.78
N PRO A 94 -23.11 15.03 12.65
CA PRO A 94 -23.12 13.95 11.67
C PRO A 94 -21.75 13.80 11.03
N LYS A 95 -21.31 12.56 10.87
CA LYS A 95 -20.05 12.23 10.24
C LYS A 95 -20.23 10.98 9.38
N ARG A 96 -19.88 11.09 8.11
CA ARG A 96 -19.84 9.94 7.22
C ARG A 96 -18.52 9.20 7.39
N ILE A 97 -18.62 7.89 7.64
CA ILE A 97 -17.50 6.97 7.72
C ILE A 97 -17.70 5.78 6.80
N ASN A 98 -16.61 5.16 6.43
CA ASN A 98 -16.58 4.00 5.56
C ASN A 98 -16.14 2.78 6.38
N SER A 99 -16.85 1.70 6.22
CA SER A 99 -16.58 0.42 6.87
C SER A 99 -16.45 -0.70 5.85
N SER A 100 -16.08 -1.91 6.31
CA SER A 100 -16.12 -3.11 5.47
C SER A 100 -17.53 -3.50 5.00
N PHE A 101 -18.56 -2.90 5.59
CA PHE A 101 -19.98 -3.11 5.24
C PHE A 101 -20.56 -1.96 4.42
N GLY A 102 -19.74 -1.03 3.94
CA GLY A 102 -20.16 0.15 3.18
C GLY A 102 -20.06 1.46 3.97
N SER A 103 -20.48 2.55 3.32
CA SER A 103 -20.53 3.87 3.94
C SER A 103 -21.71 3.98 4.89
N MET A 104 -21.52 4.66 6.03
CA MET A 104 -22.56 4.92 7.02
C MET A 104 -22.42 6.32 7.61
N ASP A 105 -23.54 6.90 8.01
CA ASP A 105 -23.58 8.18 8.74
C ASP A 105 -23.72 7.89 10.23
N ILE A 106 -22.74 8.33 11.00
CA ILE A 106 -22.72 8.22 12.47
C ILE A 106 -22.92 9.58 13.12
N GLN A 107 -23.42 9.58 14.35
CA GLN A 107 -23.59 10.77 15.17
C GLN A 107 -22.47 10.83 16.20
N VAL A 108 -21.55 11.78 16.04
CA VAL A 108 -20.42 11.99 16.96
C VAL A 108 -20.84 12.97 18.05
N PRO A 109 -20.81 12.58 19.34
CA PRO A 109 -21.16 13.49 20.43
C PRO A 109 -20.19 14.66 20.51
N GLN A 110 -20.70 15.81 20.96
CA GLN A 110 -19.93 17.04 21.09
C GLN A 110 -20.07 17.55 22.53
N ASP A 111 -18.99 18.12 23.06
CA ASP A 111 -18.98 18.94 24.26
C ASP A 111 -19.07 20.42 23.92
N ARG A 112 -19.41 21.25 24.88
CA ARG A 112 -19.56 22.70 24.69
C ARG A 112 -18.23 23.39 24.42
N LYS A 113 -17.14 22.91 25.03
CA LYS A 113 -15.79 23.47 24.86
C LYS A 113 -15.08 22.95 23.61
N SER A 114 -15.66 21.96 22.91
CA SER A 114 -15.08 21.30 21.73
C SER A 114 -13.71 20.66 21.99
N THR A 115 -13.49 20.21 23.22
CA THR A 115 -12.27 19.54 23.68
C THR A 115 -12.34 18.04 23.53
N PHE A 116 -13.53 17.48 23.43
CA PHE A 116 -13.73 16.04 23.25
C PHE A 116 -13.19 15.56 21.92
N GLU A 117 -12.39 14.51 21.97
CA GLU A 117 -11.86 13.82 20.79
C GLU A 117 -12.01 12.31 20.95
N PRO A 118 -13.04 11.69 20.28
CA PRO A 118 -13.26 10.26 20.42
C PRO A 118 -12.08 9.46 19.93
N GLN A 119 -11.72 8.40 20.66
CA GLN A 119 -10.64 7.48 20.31
C GLN A 119 -11.10 6.43 19.30
N VAL A 120 -12.34 5.97 19.41
CA VAL A 120 -12.92 4.93 18.55
C VAL A 120 -13.03 5.40 17.10
N VAL A 121 -13.42 6.67 16.88
CA VAL A 121 -13.47 7.29 15.54
C VAL A 121 -12.82 8.66 15.59
N ARG A 122 -11.52 8.69 15.41
CA ARG A 122 -10.70 9.90 15.54
C ARG A 122 -11.16 11.04 14.65
N LYS A 123 -10.85 12.28 15.07
CA LYS A 123 -11.08 13.48 14.27
C LYS A 123 -10.43 13.32 12.89
N ARG A 124 -11.17 13.61 11.81
CA ARG A 124 -10.75 13.44 10.40
C ARG A 124 -10.61 11.99 9.91
N GLN A 125 -10.75 10.97 10.76
CA GLN A 125 -10.80 9.58 10.30
C GLN A 125 -12.12 9.36 9.55
N LYS A 126 -12.06 8.96 8.29
CA LYS A 126 -13.22 8.69 7.44
C LYS A 126 -13.34 7.20 7.12
N ASP A 127 -12.34 6.40 7.41
CA ASP A 127 -12.30 4.99 7.10
C ASP A 127 -11.90 4.16 8.33
N ILE A 128 -12.72 3.15 8.63
CA ILE A 128 -12.51 2.16 9.69
C ILE A 128 -12.43 0.73 9.14
N SER A 129 -12.44 0.57 7.81
CA SER A 129 -12.51 -0.75 7.13
C SER A 129 -11.16 -1.39 6.83
N GLY A 130 -10.05 -0.65 7.01
CA GLY A 130 -8.74 -1.05 6.49
C GLY A 130 -8.69 -1.07 4.96
N ILE A 131 -9.54 -0.28 4.31
CA ILE A 131 -9.66 -0.18 2.85
C ILE A 131 -8.37 0.36 2.22
N ASP A 132 -7.59 1.14 2.98
CA ASP A 132 -6.29 1.67 2.56
C ASP A 132 -5.37 0.55 2.03
N GLN A 133 -5.28 -0.56 2.78
CA GLN A 133 -4.45 -1.69 2.35
C GLN A 133 -4.99 -2.39 1.09
N LYS A 134 -6.30 -2.40 0.91
CA LYS A 134 -6.94 -2.95 -0.30
C LYS A 134 -6.66 -2.05 -1.50
N ILE A 135 -6.78 -0.74 -1.34
CA ILE A 135 -6.42 0.26 -2.36
C ILE A 135 -4.96 0.10 -2.77
N ILE A 136 -4.04 0.07 -1.81
CA ILE A 136 -2.61 -0.13 -2.05
C ILE A 136 -2.37 -1.45 -2.78
N SER A 137 -3.04 -2.54 -2.39
CA SER A 137 -2.92 -3.84 -3.05
C SER A 137 -3.42 -3.84 -4.49
N MET A 138 -4.52 -3.14 -4.79
CA MET A 138 -5.07 -2.99 -6.13
C MET A 138 -4.14 -2.11 -6.99
N TYR A 139 -3.65 -1.02 -6.44
CA TYR A 139 -2.70 -0.13 -7.11
C TYR A 139 -1.39 -0.86 -7.44
N ALA A 140 -0.84 -1.63 -6.50
CA ALA A 140 0.34 -2.48 -6.73
C ALA A 140 0.14 -3.55 -7.79
N LYS A 141 -1.11 -3.97 -8.06
CA LYS A 141 -1.45 -4.86 -9.18
C LYS A 141 -1.57 -4.15 -10.52
N GLY A 142 -1.37 -2.84 -10.56
CA GLY A 142 -1.37 -2.01 -11.76
C GLY A 142 -2.75 -1.46 -12.14
N MET A 143 -3.72 -1.46 -11.23
CA MET A 143 -5.01 -0.80 -11.46
C MET A 143 -4.83 0.72 -11.40
N THR A 144 -5.52 1.44 -12.26
CA THR A 144 -5.58 2.90 -12.22
C THR A 144 -6.48 3.37 -11.08
N THR A 145 -6.34 4.63 -10.64
CA THR A 145 -7.18 5.23 -9.59
C THR A 145 -8.67 5.09 -9.92
N ARG A 146 -9.05 5.27 -11.18
CA ARG A 146 -10.42 5.11 -11.66
C ARG A 146 -10.92 3.67 -11.55
N GLN A 147 -10.12 2.69 -12.00
CA GLN A 147 -10.48 1.27 -11.87
C GLN A 147 -10.61 0.84 -10.41
N ILE A 148 -9.79 1.41 -9.51
CA ILE A 148 -9.89 1.16 -8.08
C ILE A 148 -11.19 1.76 -7.54
N SER A 149 -11.55 2.99 -7.94
CA SER A 149 -12.81 3.63 -7.57
C SER A 149 -14.01 2.79 -7.99
N ASP A 150 -14.06 2.37 -9.25
CA ASP A 150 -15.13 1.53 -9.80
C ASP A 150 -15.22 0.19 -9.03
N THR A 151 -14.07 -0.46 -8.78
CA THR A 151 -14.02 -1.74 -8.03
C THR A 151 -14.48 -1.59 -6.57
N LEU A 152 -14.15 -0.47 -5.92
CA LEU A 152 -14.58 -0.20 -4.55
C LEU A 152 -16.10 0.03 -4.49
N MET A 153 -16.65 0.69 -5.49
CA MET A 153 -18.09 0.87 -5.60
C MET A 153 -18.81 -0.46 -5.85
N ASP A 154 -18.30 -1.28 -6.78
CA ASP A 154 -18.93 -2.56 -7.15
C ASP A 154 -18.90 -3.60 -6.01
N ILE A 155 -17.77 -3.68 -5.27
CA ILE A 155 -17.58 -4.74 -4.27
C ILE A 155 -18.06 -4.30 -2.88
N TYR A 156 -17.86 -3.03 -2.53
CA TYR A 156 -18.06 -2.53 -1.16
C TYR A 156 -19.14 -1.45 -1.06
N GLY A 157 -19.79 -1.06 -2.19
CA GLY A 157 -20.73 0.05 -2.21
C GLY A 157 -20.12 1.37 -1.70
N PHE A 158 -18.81 1.53 -1.91
CA PHE A 158 -18.04 2.65 -1.38
C PHE A 158 -17.57 3.58 -2.50
N GLU A 159 -18.07 4.82 -2.48
CA GLU A 159 -17.67 5.85 -3.42
C GLU A 159 -16.33 6.47 -3.00
N ALA A 160 -15.24 6.04 -3.62
CA ALA A 160 -13.92 6.60 -3.44
C ALA A 160 -13.61 7.58 -4.58
N SER A 161 -13.31 8.84 -4.25
CA SER A 161 -12.81 9.78 -5.26
C SER A 161 -11.39 9.40 -5.69
N GLU A 162 -11.01 9.73 -6.93
CA GLU A 162 -9.64 9.51 -7.43
C GLU A 162 -8.60 10.22 -6.55
N GLY A 163 -8.93 11.40 -6.01
CA GLY A 163 -8.08 12.12 -5.06
C GLY A 163 -7.87 11.36 -3.74
N PHE A 164 -8.93 10.77 -3.17
CA PHE A 164 -8.80 9.93 -1.98
C PHE A 164 -7.89 8.73 -2.22
N ILE A 165 -8.01 8.07 -3.38
CA ILE A 165 -7.17 6.94 -3.76
C ILE A 165 -5.71 7.38 -3.90
N SER A 166 -5.47 8.54 -4.49
CA SER A 166 -4.12 9.14 -4.60
C SER A 166 -3.53 9.39 -3.22
N ASP A 167 -4.27 10.04 -2.32
CA ASP A 167 -3.83 10.31 -0.94
C ASP A 167 -3.48 9.01 -0.18
N VAL A 168 -4.24 7.93 -0.41
CA VAL A 168 -3.96 6.62 0.20
C VAL A 168 -2.69 6.00 -0.38
N THR A 169 -2.49 6.09 -1.70
CA THR A 169 -1.28 5.55 -2.33
C THR A 169 -0.03 6.33 -1.94
N ASP A 170 -0.15 7.63 -1.69
CA ASP A 170 0.97 8.47 -1.24
C ASP A 170 1.45 8.11 0.18
N LYS A 171 0.60 7.53 1.02
CA LYS A 171 1.00 7.03 2.34
C LYS A 171 2.08 5.93 2.30
N ILE A 172 2.29 5.30 1.15
CA ILE A 172 3.32 4.27 0.99
C ILE A 172 4.71 4.86 0.69
N LEU A 173 4.79 6.13 0.27
CA LEU A 173 6.05 6.77 -0.11
C LEU A 173 7.15 6.66 0.94
N PRO A 174 6.91 6.93 2.24
CA PRO A 174 7.93 6.77 3.27
C PRO A 174 8.47 5.33 3.36
N GLN A 175 7.59 4.32 3.19
CA GLN A 175 8.00 2.91 3.19
C GLN A 175 8.86 2.56 1.98
N ILE A 176 8.59 3.19 0.82
CA ILE A 176 9.39 3.04 -0.39
C ILE A 176 10.77 3.67 -0.17
N GLU A 177 10.84 4.86 0.44
CA GLU A 177 12.09 5.54 0.78
C GLU A 177 12.92 4.73 1.77
N ASP A 178 12.33 4.19 2.83
CA ASP A 178 12.98 3.30 3.78
C ASP A 178 13.52 2.04 3.09
N TRP A 179 12.73 1.45 2.18
CA TRP A 179 13.14 0.29 1.40
C TRP A 179 14.29 0.64 0.46
N GLN A 180 14.26 1.77 -0.22
CA GLN A 180 15.33 2.22 -1.11
C GLN A 180 16.64 2.48 -0.34
N ASN A 181 16.56 2.98 0.88
CA ASN A 181 17.72 3.31 1.70
C ASN A 181 18.18 2.17 2.62
N ARG A 182 17.53 1.01 2.59
CA ARG A 182 17.90 -0.11 3.47
C ARG A 182 19.35 -0.57 3.25
N PRO A 183 20.03 -1.06 4.30
CA PRO A 183 21.33 -1.71 4.15
C PRO A 183 21.23 -2.90 3.20
N LEU A 184 22.31 -3.14 2.45
CA LEU A 184 22.46 -4.25 1.51
C LEU A 184 23.53 -5.20 2.01
N ASP A 185 23.53 -6.43 1.46
CA ASP A 185 24.60 -7.39 1.73
C ASP A 185 25.95 -6.91 1.18
N ASP A 186 27.04 -7.33 1.82
CA ASP A 186 28.40 -6.93 1.45
C ASP A 186 28.80 -7.42 0.05
N VAL A 187 28.28 -8.58 -0.37
CA VAL A 187 28.68 -9.25 -1.62
C VAL A 187 27.49 -9.73 -2.40
N TYR A 188 27.45 -9.35 -3.67
CA TYR A 188 26.49 -9.88 -4.65
C TYR A 188 27.25 -10.56 -5.79
N PRO A 189 27.24 -11.92 -5.88
CA PRO A 189 27.84 -12.63 -6.99
C PRO A 189 27.40 -12.14 -8.37
N ILE A 190 26.10 -11.87 -8.54
CA ILE A 190 25.56 -11.41 -9.82
C ILE A 190 24.59 -10.27 -9.61
N LEU A 191 24.76 -9.19 -10.37
CA LEU A 191 23.78 -8.14 -10.56
C LEU A 191 23.21 -8.18 -11.98
N TYR A 192 21.91 -7.91 -12.08
CA TYR A 192 21.22 -7.65 -13.34
C TYR A 192 20.72 -6.21 -13.34
N ILE A 193 20.94 -5.51 -14.44
CA ILE A 193 20.40 -4.15 -14.66
C ILE A 193 19.55 -4.19 -15.92
N ASP A 194 18.28 -3.82 -15.77
CA ASP A 194 17.31 -3.77 -16.86
C ASP A 194 16.58 -2.43 -16.87
N ALA A 195 16.20 -1.97 -18.07
CA ALA A 195 15.53 -0.71 -18.28
C ALA A 195 14.11 -0.90 -18.82
N ILE A 196 13.13 -0.31 -18.16
CA ILE A 196 11.74 -0.28 -18.60
C ILE A 196 11.43 1.13 -19.09
N HIS A 197 11.28 1.31 -20.40
CA HIS A 197 10.96 2.60 -21.00
C HIS A 197 9.45 2.85 -20.97
N TYR A 198 9.06 4.06 -20.59
CA TYR A 198 7.68 4.51 -20.55
C TYR A 198 7.56 6.00 -20.87
N SER A 199 6.33 6.44 -21.16
CA SER A 199 6.04 7.84 -21.44
C SER A 199 5.14 8.40 -20.34
N VAL A 200 5.49 9.57 -19.83
CA VAL A 200 4.72 10.33 -18.85
C VAL A 200 4.28 11.65 -19.46
N ARG A 201 3.05 12.06 -19.20
CA ARG A 201 2.60 13.42 -19.52
C ARG A 201 2.87 14.31 -18.31
N ASP A 202 3.81 15.23 -18.47
CA ASP A 202 4.19 16.21 -17.46
C ASP A 202 3.93 17.62 -18.00
N ASN A 203 3.08 18.38 -17.34
CA ASN A 203 2.68 19.74 -17.75
C ASN A 203 2.26 19.87 -19.24
N GLY A 204 1.54 18.86 -19.75
CA GLY A 204 1.08 18.82 -21.14
C GLY A 204 2.12 18.32 -22.15
N VAL A 205 3.36 18.10 -21.75
CA VAL A 205 4.45 17.58 -22.57
C VAL A 205 4.64 16.09 -22.31
N ILE A 206 4.80 15.30 -23.38
CA ILE A 206 5.13 13.87 -23.25
C ILE A 206 6.64 13.73 -23.08
N ARG A 207 7.07 13.24 -21.91
CA ARG A 207 8.45 12.87 -21.62
C ARG A 207 8.62 11.36 -21.70
N LYS A 208 9.71 10.92 -22.32
CA LYS A 208 10.15 9.52 -22.29
C LYS A 208 11.09 9.35 -21.12
N LEU A 209 10.77 8.43 -20.21
CA LEU A 209 11.57 8.10 -19.05
C LEU A 209 11.91 6.62 -19.09
N ALA A 210 12.95 6.24 -18.36
CA ALA A 210 13.28 4.86 -18.10
C ALA A 210 13.29 4.58 -16.59
N ALA A 211 12.69 3.49 -16.18
CA ALA A 211 12.84 2.93 -14.85
C ALA A 211 13.91 1.84 -14.92
N TYR A 212 15.02 2.06 -14.25
CA TYR A 212 16.14 1.11 -14.18
C TYR A 212 15.97 0.26 -12.93
N VAL A 213 15.86 -1.05 -13.12
CA VAL A 213 15.72 -2.03 -12.05
C VAL A 213 17.06 -2.74 -11.88
N ILE A 214 17.63 -2.65 -10.67
CA ILE A 214 18.83 -3.38 -10.31
C ILE A 214 18.44 -4.54 -9.39
N LEU A 215 18.70 -5.75 -9.87
CA LEU A 215 18.42 -7.01 -9.17
C LEU A 215 19.71 -7.70 -8.83
N GLY A 216 19.90 -8.05 -7.56
CA GLY A 216 21.03 -8.82 -7.06
C GLY A 216 20.67 -10.27 -6.79
N ILE A 217 21.64 -11.16 -6.99
CA ILE A 217 21.63 -12.50 -6.42
C ILE A 217 22.63 -12.49 -5.27
N ASN A 218 22.16 -12.78 -4.06
CA ASN A 218 23.01 -12.81 -2.88
C ASN A 218 23.80 -14.13 -2.78
N THR A 219 24.65 -14.26 -1.78
CA THR A 219 25.48 -15.45 -1.55
C THR A 219 24.68 -16.71 -1.22
N GLU A 220 23.41 -16.57 -0.81
CA GLU A 220 22.49 -17.69 -0.59
C GLU A 220 21.76 -18.11 -1.89
N GLY A 221 22.01 -17.44 -3.02
CA GLY A 221 21.33 -17.68 -4.30
C GLY A 221 19.94 -17.05 -4.40
N LYS A 222 19.53 -16.21 -3.45
CA LYS A 222 18.25 -15.52 -3.47
C LYS A 222 18.33 -14.28 -4.35
N LYS A 223 17.27 -14.04 -5.12
CA LYS A 223 17.11 -12.83 -5.94
C LYS A 223 16.39 -11.76 -5.14
N GLU A 224 16.92 -10.56 -5.15
CA GLU A 224 16.29 -9.38 -4.58
C GLU A 224 16.47 -8.15 -5.45
N VAL A 225 15.48 -7.25 -5.42
CA VAL A 225 15.60 -5.94 -6.06
C VAL A 225 16.35 -5.02 -5.11
N LEU A 226 17.52 -4.52 -5.54
CA LEU A 226 18.38 -3.66 -4.73
C LEU A 226 17.91 -2.21 -4.77
N THR A 227 17.58 -1.72 -5.97
CA THR A 227 17.08 -0.38 -6.17
C THR A 227 16.29 -0.27 -7.47
N ILE A 228 15.44 0.75 -7.55
CA ILE A 228 14.76 1.18 -8.76
C ILE A 228 14.99 2.68 -8.87
N THR A 229 15.60 3.11 -9.97
CA THR A 229 15.87 4.52 -10.23
C THR A 229 15.19 4.96 -11.51
N ILE A 230 14.84 6.23 -11.59
CA ILE A 230 14.20 6.81 -12.76
C ILE A 230 15.16 7.81 -13.39
N GLY A 231 15.34 7.72 -14.69
CA GLY A 231 16.17 8.66 -15.45
C GLY A 231 15.59 8.92 -16.84
N ASP A 232 15.97 10.04 -17.37
CA ASP A 232 15.65 10.46 -18.75
C ASP A 232 16.84 10.27 -19.69
N ASN A 233 18.06 10.17 -19.15
CA ASN A 233 19.29 10.05 -19.91
C ASN A 233 20.26 9.04 -19.28
N GLU A 234 20.72 8.11 -20.08
CA GLU A 234 21.81 7.19 -19.74
C GLU A 234 23.17 7.88 -19.94
N SER A 235 23.99 7.85 -18.91
CA SER A 235 25.38 8.33 -19.00
C SER A 235 26.26 7.62 -17.99
N ALA A 236 27.57 7.61 -18.24
CA ALA A 236 28.54 7.05 -17.30
C ALA A 236 28.46 7.73 -15.92
N LYS A 237 28.19 9.04 -15.88
CA LYS A 237 28.01 9.80 -14.63
C LYS A 237 26.76 9.32 -13.85
N TYR A 238 25.66 9.10 -14.56
CA TYR A 238 24.43 8.60 -13.96
C TYR A 238 24.66 7.21 -13.34
N TRP A 239 25.22 6.28 -14.11
CA TRP A 239 25.49 4.93 -13.63
C TRP A 239 26.51 4.90 -12.48
N LEU A 240 27.51 5.75 -12.53
CA LEU A 240 28.46 5.88 -11.43
C LEU A 240 27.79 6.33 -10.13
N SER A 241 26.83 7.26 -10.23
CA SER A 241 26.02 7.68 -9.07
C SER A 241 25.23 6.52 -8.50
N VAL A 242 24.52 5.76 -9.34
CA VAL A 242 23.72 4.61 -8.94
C VAL A 242 24.58 3.50 -8.29
N LEU A 243 25.73 3.18 -8.88
CA LEU A 243 26.65 2.16 -8.33
C LEU A 243 27.29 2.62 -7.01
N ASN A 244 27.59 3.91 -6.86
CA ASN A 244 28.07 4.46 -5.59
C ASN A 244 26.98 4.46 -4.50
N GLU A 245 25.72 4.63 -4.86
CA GLU A 245 24.61 4.46 -3.93
C GLU A 245 24.56 3.05 -3.35
N LEU A 246 24.74 2.01 -4.19
CA LEU A 246 24.85 0.62 -3.69
C LEU A 246 26.02 0.45 -2.73
N LYS A 247 27.18 1.06 -2.99
CA LYS A 247 28.32 1.07 -2.07
C LYS A 247 27.98 1.73 -0.73
N ASN A 248 27.34 2.89 -0.78
CA ASN A 248 26.97 3.64 0.42
C ASN A 248 26.00 2.83 1.29
N ARG A 249 25.19 1.95 0.68
CA ARG A 249 24.28 1.04 1.35
C ARG A 249 24.91 -0.27 1.83
N GLY A 250 26.21 -0.47 1.62
CA GLY A 250 26.96 -1.57 2.18
C GLY A 250 27.60 -2.53 1.20
N VAL A 251 27.30 -2.46 -0.11
CA VAL A 251 27.87 -3.37 -1.12
C VAL A 251 29.37 -3.12 -1.29
N LYS A 252 30.18 -4.11 -0.96
CA LYS A 252 31.65 -4.06 -1.06
C LYS A 252 32.19 -4.70 -2.33
N ASP A 253 31.53 -5.78 -2.79
CA ASP A 253 32.03 -6.54 -3.95
C ASP A 253 30.89 -7.11 -4.80
N ILE A 254 31.09 -7.10 -6.12
CA ILE A 254 30.19 -7.65 -7.13
C ILE A 254 31.08 -8.42 -8.12
N LEU A 255 30.79 -9.71 -8.36
CA LEU A 255 31.60 -10.49 -9.27
C LEU A 255 31.24 -10.23 -10.73
N ILE A 256 29.95 -10.24 -11.06
CA ILE A 256 29.43 -10.06 -12.43
C ILE A 256 28.27 -9.08 -12.46
N ILE A 257 28.33 -8.13 -13.37
CA ILE A 257 27.18 -7.26 -13.70
C ILE A 257 26.70 -7.60 -15.11
N CYS A 258 25.45 -8.05 -15.20
CA CYS A 258 24.75 -8.30 -16.45
C CYS A 258 23.84 -7.12 -16.78
N ALA A 259 24.10 -6.42 -17.88
CA ALA A 259 23.24 -5.32 -18.34
C ALA A 259 23.00 -5.39 -19.85
N ASP A 260 21.88 -4.87 -20.30
CA ASP A 260 21.68 -4.55 -21.70
C ASP A 260 22.62 -3.39 -22.09
N GLY A 261 22.85 -3.17 -23.37
CA GLY A 261 23.82 -2.21 -23.89
C GLY A 261 23.60 -0.75 -23.46
N LEU A 262 23.44 -0.52 -22.14
CA LEU A 262 23.21 0.79 -21.52
C LEU A 262 24.41 1.70 -21.70
N THR A 263 24.15 2.94 -22.13
CA THR A 263 25.21 3.89 -22.48
C THR A 263 26.01 4.31 -21.24
N GLY A 264 27.35 4.10 -21.28
CA GLY A 264 28.27 4.52 -20.21
C GLY A 264 28.32 3.56 -19.00
N ILE A 265 27.63 2.42 -19.03
CA ILE A 265 27.59 1.49 -17.91
C ILE A 265 28.96 0.84 -17.66
N LYS A 266 29.71 0.51 -18.70
CA LYS A 266 31.04 -0.15 -18.57
C LYS A 266 32.05 0.75 -17.87
N GLU A 267 32.09 2.01 -18.25
CA GLU A 267 32.98 3.02 -17.64
C GLU A 267 32.61 3.21 -16.17
N ALA A 268 31.33 3.26 -15.85
CA ALA A 268 30.84 3.38 -14.48
C ALA A 268 31.20 2.14 -13.63
N ILE A 269 31.05 0.94 -14.18
CA ILE A 269 31.43 -0.31 -13.48
C ILE A 269 32.92 -0.30 -13.19
N SER A 270 33.77 -0.01 -14.19
CA SER A 270 35.23 0.04 -14.02
C SER A 270 35.67 1.05 -12.96
N ALA A 271 34.94 2.17 -12.84
CA ALA A 271 35.26 3.19 -11.83
C ALA A 271 34.72 2.82 -10.43
N ALA A 272 33.52 2.25 -10.32
CA ALA A 272 32.91 1.93 -9.04
C ALA A 272 33.40 0.58 -8.48
N PHE A 273 33.48 -0.46 -9.31
CA PHE A 273 33.82 -1.81 -8.95
C PHE A 273 34.90 -2.38 -9.93
N PRO A 274 36.19 -2.02 -9.77
CA PRO A 274 37.24 -2.34 -10.76
C PRO A 274 37.49 -3.84 -10.98
N LYS A 275 37.07 -4.69 -10.05
CA LYS A 275 37.22 -6.14 -10.12
C LYS A 275 36.03 -6.86 -10.73
N THR A 276 34.95 -6.14 -11.01
CA THR A 276 33.69 -6.71 -11.52
C THR A 276 33.77 -6.98 -13.02
N GLU A 277 33.40 -8.17 -13.43
CA GLU A 277 33.25 -8.52 -14.83
C GLU A 277 31.94 -8.02 -15.40
N TYR A 278 31.96 -7.34 -16.53
CA TYR A 278 30.77 -6.93 -17.25
C TYR A 278 30.36 -7.99 -18.26
N GLN A 279 29.12 -8.46 -18.13
CA GLN A 279 28.50 -9.40 -19.07
C GLN A 279 27.33 -8.72 -19.79
N ARG A 280 27.34 -8.70 -21.11
CA ARG A 280 26.18 -8.24 -21.86
C ARG A 280 25.03 -9.22 -21.68
N CYS A 281 23.81 -8.69 -21.50
CA CYS A 281 22.60 -9.52 -21.29
C CYS A 281 22.36 -10.46 -22.48
N ILE A 282 22.41 -11.76 -22.25
CA ILE A 282 22.26 -12.79 -23.29
C ILE A 282 20.85 -12.78 -23.87
N ALA A 283 19.81 -12.47 -23.07
CA ALA A 283 18.44 -12.45 -23.52
C ALA A 283 18.19 -11.44 -24.66
N VAL A 284 18.84 -10.27 -24.60
CA VAL A 284 18.78 -9.28 -25.67
C VAL A 284 19.63 -9.67 -26.86
N SER A 285 20.81 -10.23 -26.62
CA SER A 285 21.68 -10.76 -27.69
C SER A 285 20.97 -11.86 -28.48
N TYR A 286 20.18 -12.70 -27.82
CA TYR A 286 19.47 -13.81 -28.47
C TYR A 286 18.33 -13.33 -29.37
N THR A 287 17.62 -12.25 -29.02
CA THR A 287 16.57 -11.66 -29.86
C THR A 287 17.12 -11.02 -31.14
N HIS A 288 18.39 -10.59 -31.14
CA HIS A 288 19.09 -10.07 -32.31
C HIS A 288 19.76 -11.18 -33.18
N LEU A 289 19.96 -12.37 -32.60
CA LEU A 289 20.58 -13.52 -33.29
C LEU A 289 19.55 -14.46 -33.96
N THR A 290 18.28 -14.37 -33.65
CA THR A 290 17.24 -15.08 -34.38
C THR A 290 17.08 -14.42 -35.74
N LEU A 291 17.67 -15.07 -36.77
CA LEU A 291 17.43 -14.74 -38.18
C LEU A 291 15.93 -14.75 -38.43
N PRO A 292 15.43 -13.83 -39.27
CA PRO A 292 14.06 -13.93 -39.75
C PRO A 292 13.90 -15.26 -40.46
N THR A 293 13.04 -16.13 -39.95
CA THR A 293 12.58 -17.32 -40.66
C THR A 293 11.82 -16.83 -41.88
N THR A 294 12.41 -17.04 -43.03
CA THR A 294 11.78 -16.88 -44.36
C THR A 294 10.52 -17.73 -44.46
#